data_1858a8710047f6bacd208cf229c6b859
#
_entry.id   1858a8710047f6bacd208cf229c6b859
#
_cell.length_a   1.000
_cell.length_b   1.000
_cell.length_c   1.000
_cell.angle_alpha   90.00
_cell.angle_beta   90.00
_cell.angle_gamma   90.00
#
_symmetry.space_group_name_H-M   'P 1'
#
loop_
_entity.id
_entity.type
_entity.pdbx_description
1 polymer ?
#
loop_
_entity_poly.entity_id
_entity_poly.type
_entity_poly.pdbx_seq_one_letter_code
_entity_poly.pdbx_strand_id
1 'polypeptide(L)'
;MDGLSKDTLIATFVDLLTIYINDKNSSSLRELITVRLAGYEPSEGKLGYNGYRLAAHDSAPFFCEAKPVNVTCLESGRPNRKLNGGGNFSDYTPERLDEDLKKNPQMLVSGFVDGRLAYIIEFPFRCLEARLRMVLEKHFPGGNRPPSQYLRSASFTFKDYQDCPDLRLVHRAENLDDFKDCLSEGFYIWLKGVK
;
A
#
# COMPACT_ATOMS: atom_id res chain seq x y z
N MET A 1 3.35 -42.74 -16.23
CA MET A 1 3.39 -41.51 -15.40
C MET A 1 2.16 -40.71 -15.80
N ASP A 2 1.12 -40.82 -15.03
CA ASP A 2 -0.09 -40.01 -15.24
C ASP A 2 0.30 -38.57 -14.96
N GLY A 3 0.32 -37.76 -16.04
CA GLY A 3 0.64 -36.34 -15.93
C GLY A 3 -0.40 -35.61 -15.06
N LEU A 4 0.05 -34.73 -14.20
CA LEU A 4 -0.82 -33.81 -13.45
C LEU A 4 -1.80 -33.14 -14.42
N SER A 5 -3.09 -33.10 -14.08
CA SER A 5 -4.09 -32.40 -14.88
C SER A 5 -3.72 -30.89 -14.97
N LYS A 6 -4.17 -30.21 -16.02
CA LYS A 6 -3.96 -28.76 -16.17
C LYS A 6 -4.49 -27.99 -14.97
N ASP A 7 -5.64 -28.39 -14.42
CA ASP A 7 -6.27 -27.74 -13.26
C ASP A 7 -5.43 -27.92 -11.99
N THR A 8 -4.83 -29.12 -11.80
CA THR A 8 -3.91 -29.37 -10.69
C THR A 8 -2.64 -28.52 -10.81
N LEU A 9 -2.10 -28.36 -12.01
CA LEU A 9 -0.93 -27.51 -12.24
C LEU A 9 -1.23 -26.04 -11.96
N ILE A 10 -2.39 -25.55 -12.40
CA ILE A 10 -2.83 -24.16 -12.14
C ILE A 10 -3.02 -23.95 -10.63
N ALA A 11 -3.72 -24.86 -9.94
CA ALA A 11 -3.92 -24.77 -8.49
C ALA A 11 -2.58 -24.74 -7.75
N THR A 12 -1.64 -25.64 -8.09
CA THR A 12 -0.30 -25.67 -7.50
C THR A 12 0.46 -24.37 -7.75
N PHE A 13 0.36 -23.79 -8.94
CA PHE A 13 1.01 -22.50 -9.24
C PHE A 13 0.41 -21.36 -8.43
N VAL A 14 -0.92 -21.32 -8.27
CA VAL A 14 -1.61 -20.31 -7.44
C VAL A 14 -1.19 -20.44 -5.98
N ASP A 15 -1.08 -21.66 -5.45
CA ASP A 15 -0.63 -21.91 -4.08
C ASP A 15 0.82 -21.44 -3.87
N LEU A 16 1.74 -21.79 -4.79
CA LEU A 16 3.13 -21.34 -4.75
C LEU A 16 3.24 -19.81 -4.80
N LEU A 17 2.45 -19.17 -5.66
CA LEU A 17 2.42 -17.72 -5.78
C LEU A 17 1.91 -17.08 -4.49
N THR A 18 0.87 -17.65 -3.87
CA THR A 18 0.31 -17.17 -2.60
C THR A 18 1.34 -17.28 -1.47
N ILE A 19 2.06 -18.40 -1.38
CA ILE A 19 3.16 -18.59 -0.42
C ILE A 19 4.23 -17.51 -0.63
N TYR A 20 4.63 -17.28 -1.89
CA TYR A 20 5.62 -16.26 -2.22
C TYR A 20 5.13 -14.83 -1.89
N ILE A 21 3.87 -14.52 -2.17
CA ILE A 21 3.26 -13.22 -1.81
C ILE A 21 3.25 -13.02 -0.28
N ASN A 22 3.07 -14.07 0.49
CA ASN A 22 3.07 -14.03 1.95
C ASN A 22 4.48 -13.86 2.56
N ASP A 23 5.54 -14.18 1.83
CA ASP A 23 6.92 -14.06 2.31
C ASP A 23 7.26 -12.60 2.70
N LYS A 24 8.05 -12.45 3.77
CA LYS A 24 8.44 -11.13 4.29
C LYS A 24 9.23 -10.29 3.27
N ASN A 25 9.99 -10.95 2.40
CA ASN A 25 10.86 -10.30 1.42
C ASN A 25 10.15 -10.00 0.09
N SER A 26 8.88 -10.34 -0.04
CA SER A 26 8.10 -10.20 -1.28
C SER A 26 7.36 -8.86 -1.39
N SER A 27 7.86 -7.77 -0.79
CA SER A 27 7.23 -6.44 -0.91
C SER A 27 7.11 -6.02 -2.38
N SER A 28 8.13 -6.26 -3.18
CA SER A 28 8.14 -5.89 -4.62
C SER A 28 7.03 -6.58 -5.42
N LEU A 29 6.71 -7.84 -5.12
CA LEU A 29 5.61 -8.53 -5.80
C LEU A 29 4.25 -7.95 -5.38
N ARG A 30 4.07 -7.65 -4.09
CA ARG A 30 2.84 -6.99 -3.59
C ARG A 30 2.69 -5.59 -4.17
N GLU A 31 3.77 -4.83 -4.30
CA GLU A 31 3.79 -3.53 -4.99
C GLU A 31 3.35 -3.68 -6.46
N LEU A 32 3.94 -4.64 -7.19
CA LEU A 32 3.58 -4.92 -8.57
C LEU A 32 2.10 -5.27 -8.73
N ILE A 33 1.57 -6.16 -7.88
CA ILE A 33 0.15 -6.55 -7.88
C ILE A 33 -0.72 -5.31 -7.63
N THR A 34 -0.37 -4.52 -6.62
CA THR A 34 -1.12 -3.31 -6.25
C THR A 34 -1.18 -2.31 -7.40
N VAL A 35 -0.03 -2.03 -8.02
CA VAL A 35 0.11 -1.10 -9.14
C VAL A 35 -0.72 -1.56 -10.35
N ARG A 36 -0.57 -2.83 -10.74
CA ARG A 36 -1.28 -3.40 -11.90
C ARG A 36 -2.80 -3.42 -11.70
N LEU A 37 -3.28 -3.86 -10.55
CA LEU A 37 -4.72 -3.92 -10.27
C LEU A 37 -5.34 -2.54 -10.11
N ALA A 38 -4.56 -1.53 -9.75
CA ALA A 38 -5.00 -0.14 -9.75
C ALA A 38 -4.99 0.52 -11.14
N GLY A 39 -4.59 -0.20 -12.20
CA GLY A 39 -4.58 0.29 -13.57
C GLY A 39 -3.38 1.18 -13.91
N TYR A 40 -2.26 0.98 -13.21
CA TYR A 40 -0.99 1.65 -13.50
C TYR A 40 0.00 0.69 -14.16
N GLU A 41 0.89 1.23 -14.99
CA GLU A 41 2.05 0.54 -15.49
C GLU A 41 3.18 0.58 -14.45
N PRO A 42 3.82 -0.55 -14.10
CA PRO A 42 4.94 -0.54 -13.18
C PRO A 42 6.14 0.21 -13.74
N SER A 43 6.84 0.94 -12.88
CA SER A 43 8.12 1.55 -13.24
C SER A 43 9.23 0.50 -13.28
N GLU A 44 10.13 0.58 -14.28
CA GLU A 44 11.23 -0.38 -14.44
C GLU A 44 12.36 -0.22 -13.40
N GLY A 45 12.44 0.94 -12.74
CA GLY A 45 13.50 1.28 -11.79
C GLY A 45 13.09 1.02 -10.33
N LYS A 46 14.09 0.68 -9.48
CA LYS A 46 13.90 0.61 -8.03
C LYS A 46 13.90 2.00 -7.34
N LEU A 47 14.30 3.04 -8.05
CA LEU A 47 14.35 4.41 -7.55
C LEU A 47 13.24 5.23 -8.19
N GLY A 48 12.44 5.88 -7.36
CA GLY A 48 11.30 6.68 -7.80
C GLY A 48 9.96 6.06 -7.41
N TYR A 49 8.93 6.44 -8.15
CA TYR A 49 7.58 5.93 -7.91
C TYR A 49 7.40 4.50 -8.45
N ASN A 50 6.50 3.74 -7.82
CA ASN A 50 6.27 2.33 -8.17
C ASN A 50 5.59 2.13 -9.53
N GLY A 51 4.88 3.15 -10.03
CA GLY A 51 4.22 3.05 -11.32
C GLY A 51 3.73 4.39 -11.86
N TYR A 52 3.21 4.35 -13.07
CA TYR A 52 2.67 5.50 -13.78
C TYR A 52 1.45 5.14 -14.62
N ARG A 53 0.64 6.12 -14.95
CA ARG A 53 -0.46 6.02 -15.91
C ARG A 53 -0.36 7.21 -16.87
N LEU A 54 -0.40 6.93 -18.17
CA LEU A 54 -0.45 7.97 -19.20
C LEU A 54 -1.83 8.65 -19.15
N ALA A 55 -1.82 9.97 -19.12
CA ALA A 55 -3.04 10.74 -19.34
C ALA A 55 -3.41 10.74 -20.83
N ALA A 56 -4.69 10.92 -21.14
CA ALA A 56 -5.12 11.11 -22.52
C ALA A 56 -4.54 12.42 -23.06
N HIS A 57 -4.02 12.39 -24.32
CA HIS A 57 -3.51 13.54 -25.08
C HIS A 57 -2.44 14.39 -24.37
N ASP A 58 -1.16 14.06 -24.60
CA ASP A 58 0.03 14.88 -24.30
C ASP A 58 0.18 15.47 -22.89
N SER A 59 -0.61 14.99 -21.93
CA SER A 59 -0.48 15.39 -20.53
C SER A 59 0.66 14.62 -19.85
N ALA A 60 1.27 15.24 -18.83
CA ALA A 60 2.27 14.57 -18.00
C ALA A 60 1.72 13.28 -17.36
N PRO A 61 2.53 12.22 -17.24
CA PRO A 61 2.11 10.98 -16.62
C PRO A 61 1.73 11.19 -15.15
N PHE A 62 0.69 10.50 -14.70
CA PHE A 62 0.36 10.39 -13.29
C PHE A 62 1.21 9.29 -12.66
N PHE A 63 1.95 9.62 -11.62
CA PHE A 63 2.74 8.65 -10.87
C PHE A 63 1.96 8.08 -9.69
N CYS A 64 2.31 6.85 -9.27
CA CYS A 64 1.77 6.27 -8.06
C CYS A 64 2.87 5.68 -7.17
N GLU A 65 2.64 5.76 -5.86
CA GLU A 65 3.46 5.17 -4.81
C GLU A 65 2.66 4.09 -4.10
N ALA A 66 3.11 2.85 -4.14
CA ALA A 66 2.43 1.70 -3.54
C ALA A 66 2.96 1.43 -2.12
N LYS A 67 2.05 1.22 -1.18
CA LYS A 67 2.35 0.86 0.21
C LYS A 67 1.58 -0.41 0.60
N PRO A 68 2.02 -1.59 0.14
CA PRO A 68 1.42 -2.85 0.52
C PRO A 68 1.77 -3.23 1.96
N VAL A 69 0.80 -3.74 2.70
CA VAL A 69 0.99 -4.32 4.03
C VAL A 69 0.46 -5.75 4.02
N ASN A 70 1.27 -6.69 4.50
CA ASN A 70 0.83 -8.07 4.70
C ASN A 70 0.77 -8.38 6.19
N VAL A 71 -0.29 -9.06 6.62
CA VAL A 71 -0.42 -9.65 7.95
C VAL A 71 -0.52 -11.16 7.84
N THR A 72 0.05 -11.86 8.82
CA THR A 72 0.07 -13.32 8.86
C THR A 72 -0.77 -13.82 10.03
N CYS A 73 -1.64 -14.78 9.77
CA CYS A 73 -2.51 -15.42 10.74
C CYS A 73 -2.24 -16.94 10.85
N LEU A 74 -1.66 -17.55 9.80
CA LEU A 74 -1.52 -19.01 9.65
C LEU A 74 -0.71 -19.67 10.76
N GLU A 75 0.33 -19.00 11.30
CA GLU A 75 1.22 -19.61 12.29
C GLU A 75 0.63 -19.64 13.71
N SER A 76 -0.25 -18.69 14.05
CA SER A 76 -0.71 -18.47 15.44
C SER A 76 -2.23 -18.51 15.60
N GLY A 77 -2.98 -18.66 14.51
CA GLY A 77 -4.44 -18.52 14.50
C GLY A 77 -4.94 -17.12 14.84
N ARG A 78 -4.01 -16.16 15.03
CA ARG A 78 -4.33 -14.75 15.30
C ARG A 78 -3.41 -13.84 14.49
N PRO A 79 -3.90 -12.68 13.99
CA PRO A 79 -3.07 -11.76 13.25
C PRO A 79 -1.95 -11.19 14.16
N ASN A 80 -0.74 -11.13 13.64
CA ASN A 80 0.40 -10.49 14.31
C ASN A 80 0.19 -8.98 14.51
N ARG A 81 -0.65 -8.38 13.69
CA ARG A 81 -1.15 -6.98 13.75
C ARG A 81 -2.43 -6.88 12.93
N LYS A 82 -3.17 -5.77 13.08
CA LYS A 82 -4.37 -5.52 12.26
C LYS A 82 -4.03 -4.55 11.13
N LEU A 83 -4.57 -4.84 9.94
CA LEU A 83 -4.61 -3.90 8.83
C LEU A 83 -5.50 -2.71 9.20
N ASN A 84 -5.01 -1.51 9.02
CA ASN A 84 -5.70 -0.27 9.38
C ASN A 84 -5.66 0.78 8.27
N GLY A 85 -5.47 0.35 7.01
CA GLY A 85 -5.32 1.26 5.88
C GLY A 85 -4.03 2.10 5.94
N GLY A 86 -3.04 1.68 6.71
CA GLY A 86 -1.82 2.44 6.90
C GLY A 86 -0.69 2.03 5.98
N GLY A 87 0.35 2.83 6.01
CA GLY A 87 1.62 2.62 5.32
C GLY A 87 2.77 3.31 6.04
N ASN A 88 3.95 3.19 5.45
CA ASN A 88 5.17 3.78 6.01
C ASN A 88 6.10 4.29 4.91
N PHE A 89 6.71 5.45 5.15
CA PHE A 89 7.85 5.95 4.39
C PHE A 89 9.12 5.76 5.20
N SER A 90 10.12 5.12 4.61
CA SER A 90 11.44 4.93 5.23
C SER A 90 12.35 6.10 4.88
N ASP A 91 13.24 6.43 5.84
CA ASP A 91 14.30 7.42 5.66
C ASP A 91 13.78 8.78 5.16
N TYR A 92 12.73 9.25 5.84
CA TYR A 92 11.95 10.39 5.41
C TYR A 92 12.53 11.71 5.92
N THR A 93 12.49 12.75 5.07
CA THR A 93 13.03 14.08 5.38
C THR A 93 12.06 15.19 5.00
N PRO A 94 12.21 16.42 5.55
CA PRO A 94 11.42 17.57 5.14
C PRO A 94 11.51 17.87 3.65
N GLU A 95 12.72 17.78 3.07
CA GLU A 95 12.95 18.05 1.64
C GLU A 95 12.23 17.03 0.76
N ARG A 96 12.20 15.74 1.18
CA ARG A 96 11.45 14.70 0.48
C ARG A 96 9.94 14.96 0.55
N LEU A 97 9.43 15.42 1.70
CA LEU A 97 8.02 15.81 1.81
C LEU A 97 7.65 16.91 0.81
N ASP A 98 8.48 17.95 0.71
CA ASP A 98 8.23 19.07 -0.21
C ASP A 98 8.26 18.63 -1.69
N GLU A 99 9.17 17.73 -2.05
CA GLU A 99 9.22 17.11 -3.38
C GLU A 99 7.98 16.26 -3.66
N ASP A 100 7.59 15.40 -2.72
CA ASP A 100 6.43 14.52 -2.86
C ASP A 100 5.14 15.35 -2.94
N LEU A 101 5.01 16.44 -2.19
CA LEU A 101 3.87 17.38 -2.29
C LEU A 101 3.83 18.09 -3.65
N LYS A 102 4.98 18.50 -4.17
CA LYS A 102 5.06 19.14 -5.50
C LYS A 102 4.66 18.20 -6.62
N LYS A 103 5.09 16.94 -6.56
CA LYS A 103 4.76 15.90 -7.54
C LYS A 103 3.36 15.32 -7.33
N ASN A 104 2.90 15.30 -6.09
CA ASN A 104 1.59 14.81 -5.65
C ASN A 104 1.19 13.46 -6.29
N PRO A 105 1.98 12.39 -6.14
CA PRO A 105 1.64 11.09 -6.71
C PRO A 105 0.35 10.54 -6.12
N GLN A 106 -0.27 9.59 -6.81
CA GLN A 106 -1.35 8.81 -6.22
C GLN A 106 -0.78 7.78 -5.25
N MET A 107 -1.30 7.76 -4.03
CA MET A 107 -0.98 6.74 -3.04
C MET A 107 -1.84 5.51 -3.30
N LEU A 108 -1.22 4.35 -3.38
CA LEU A 108 -1.90 3.06 -3.47
C LEU A 108 -1.61 2.27 -2.19
N VAL A 109 -2.57 2.25 -1.27
CA VAL A 109 -2.45 1.49 -0.01
C VAL A 109 -3.20 0.18 -0.17
N SER A 110 -2.50 -0.95 -0.01
CA SER A 110 -3.10 -2.27 -0.14
C SER A 110 -2.83 -3.14 1.09
N GLY A 111 -3.79 -3.99 1.41
CA GLY A 111 -3.70 -4.94 2.50
C GLY A 111 -3.79 -6.37 2.01
N PHE A 112 -2.86 -7.19 2.51
CA PHE A 112 -2.83 -8.63 2.26
C PHE A 112 -2.95 -9.38 3.58
N VAL A 113 -3.63 -10.50 3.57
CA VAL A 113 -3.74 -11.43 4.70
C VAL A 113 -3.30 -12.80 4.22
N ASP A 114 -2.21 -13.32 4.80
CA ASP A 114 -1.59 -14.57 4.37
C ASP A 114 -1.37 -14.64 2.85
N GLY A 115 -0.88 -13.53 2.26
CA GLY A 115 -0.65 -13.37 0.83
C GLY A 115 -1.90 -13.12 -0.03
N ARG A 116 -3.11 -13.17 0.52
CA ARG A 116 -4.36 -12.89 -0.19
C ARG A 116 -4.71 -11.40 -0.11
N LEU A 117 -4.98 -10.79 -1.25
CA LEU A 117 -5.36 -9.38 -1.32
C LEU A 117 -6.75 -9.14 -0.73
N ALA A 118 -6.83 -8.26 0.27
CA ALA A 118 -8.07 -7.87 0.91
C ALA A 118 -8.63 -6.55 0.34
N TYR A 119 -7.78 -5.56 0.07
CA TYR A 119 -8.21 -4.26 -0.47
C TYR A 119 -7.07 -3.51 -1.17
N ILE A 120 -7.44 -2.58 -2.04
CA ILE A 120 -6.59 -1.51 -2.58
C ILE A 120 -7.37 -0.19 -2.47
N ILE A 121 -6.73 0.83 -1.92
CA ILE A 121 -7.25 2.19 -1.78
C ILE A 121 -6.32 3.14 -2.51
N GLU A 122 -6.89 4.13 -3.18
CA GLU A 122 -6.17 5.18 -3.90
C GLU A 122 -6.59 6.56 -3.41
N PHE A 123 -5.61 7.46 -3.24
CA PHE A 123 -5.82 8.86 -2.89
C PHE A 123 -4.57 9.70 -3.22
N PRO A 124 -4.68 11.03 -3.46
CA PRO A 124 -3.53 11.88 -3.71
C PRO A 124 -2.62 12.00 -2.48
N PHE A 125 -1.30 12.01 -2.69
CA PHE A 125 -0.30 12.14 -1.62
C PHE A 125 -0.52 13.32 -0.68
N ARG A 126 -0.99 14.48 -1.21
CA ARG A 126 -1.28 15.68 -0.41
C ARG A 126 -2.23 15.43 0.77
N CYS A 127 -3.08 14.40 0.72
CA CYS A 127 -3.96 14.05 1.84
C CYS A 127 -3.20 13.55 3.08
N LEU A 128 -1.91 13.23 2.95
CA LEU A 128 -1.01 12.87 4.06
C LEU A 128 -0.20 14.06 4.59
N GLU A 129 -0.28 15.26 3.98
CA GLU A 129 0.57 16.40 4.33
C GLU A 129 0.53 16.73 5.81
N ALA A 130 -0.64 16.91 6.38
CA ALA A 130 -0.80 17.27 7.81
C ALA A 130 -0.14 16.23 8.72
N ARG A 131 -0.33 14.96 8.44
CA ARG A 131 0.27 13.86 9.18
C ARG A 131 1.80 13.85 9.06
N LEU A 132 2.33 13.95 7.85
CA LEU A 132 3.75 13.89 7.60
C LEU A 132 4.48 15.11 8.17
N ARG A 133 3.91 16.32 8.05
CA ARG A 133 4.47 17.52 8.70
C ARG A 133 4.51 17.36 10.21
N MET A 134 3.45 16.85 10.83
CA MET A 134 3.41 16.63 12.28
C MET A 134 4.50 15.66 12.75
N VAL A 135 4.74 14.54 12.05
CA VAL A 135 5.76 13.58 12.47
C VAL A 135 7.18 14.08 12.21
N LEU A 136 7.38 14.86 11.14
CA LEU A 136 8.67 15.50 10.85
C LEU A 136 8.97 16.61 11.86
N GLU A 137 8.00 17.48 12.18
CA GLU A 137 8.17 18.53 13.17
C GLU A 137 8.51 17.97 14.56
N LYS A 138 7.87 16.87 14.95
CA LYS A 138 8.22 16.17 16.20
C LYS A 138 9.66 15.64 16.21
N HIS A 139 10.18 15.23 15.06
CA HIS A 139 11.52 14.65 14.93
C HIS A 139 12.60 15.71 14.66
N PHE A 140 12.26 16.74 13.91
CA PHE A 140 13.12 17.88 13.53
C PHE A 140 12.43 19.20 13.90
N PRO A 141 12.38 19.58 15.17
CA PRO A 141 11.69 20.79 15.62
C PRO A 141 12.19 22.05 14.91
N GLY A 142 11.25 22.87 14.42
CA GLY A 142 11.57 24.08 13.65
C GLY A 142 12.20 23.80 12.28
N GLY A 143 12.08 22.58 11.75
CA GLY A 143 12.68 22.19 10.49
C GLY A 143 14.20 22.02 10.51
N ASN A 144 14.82 22.14 11.70
CA ASN A 144 16.27 22.05 11.88
C ASN A 144 16.74 20.59 11.78
N ARG A 145 16.97 20.12 10.57
CA ARG A 145 17.50 18.78 10.30
C ARG A 145 19.02 18.80 10.20
N PRO A 146 19.76 18.09 11.08
CA PRO A 146 21.21 17.92 10.92
C PRO A 146 21.54 17.19 9.60
N PRO A 147 22.66 17.50 8.96
CA PRO A 147 23.11 16.81 7.76
C PRO A 147 23.12 15.29 7.97
N SER A 148 22.68 14.54 6.97
CA SER A 148 22.61 13.06 6.97
C SER A 148 21.63 12.42 7.97
N GLN A 149 20.87 13.19 8.75
CA GLN A 149 19.79 12.64 9.57
C GLN A 149 18.49 12.54 8.79
N TYR A 150 17.69 11.52 9.09
CA TYR A 150 16.38 11.27 8.52
C TYR A 150 15.45 10.61 9.56
N LEU A 151 14.16 10.77 9.38
CA LEU A 151 13.17 10.03 10.14
C LEU A 151 13.08 8.61 9.58
N ARG A 152 13.51 7.61 10.35
CA ARG A 152 13.58 6.23 9.89
C ARG A 152 12.24 5.67 9.44
N SER A 153 11.14 6.14 10.05
CA SER A 153 9.79 5.64 9.77
C SER A 153 8.76 6.75 9.93
N ALA A 154 8.20 7.24 8.83
CA ALA A 154 7.06 8.14 8.82
C ALA A 154 5.80 7.34 8.50
N SER A 155 5.10 6.91 9.56
CA SER A 155 3.92 6.05 9.45
C SER A 155 2.62 6.88 9.42
N PHE A 156 1.65 6.36 8.68
CA PHE A 156 0.28 6.89 8.61
C PHE A 156 -0.74 5.74 8.68
N THR A 157 -1.99 6.06 8.94
CA THR A 157 -3.12 5.14 9.03
C THR A 157 -4.30 5.68 8.24
N PHE A 158 -5.37 4.91 8.11
CA PHE A 158 -6.60 5.36 7.44
C PHE A 158 -7.14 6.68 8.01
N LYS A 159 -7.04 6.90 9.31
CA LYS A 159 -7.52 8.13 9.97
C LYS A 159 -6.85 9.41 9.45
N ASP A 160 -5.64 9.28 8.94
CA ASP A 160 -4.86 10.44 8.46
C ASP A 160 -5.32 10.93 7.08
N TYR A 161 -6.11 10.13 6.33
CA TYR A 161 -6.60 10.48 5.00
C TYR A 161 -8.07 10.10 4.73
N GLN A 162 -8.82 9.62 5.74
CA GLN A 162 -10.22 9.20 5.56
C GLN A 162 -11.15 10.30 5.03
N ASP A 163 -10.83 11.56 5.30
CA ASP A 163 -11.60 12.72 4.87
C ASP A 163 -11.10 13.31 3.54
N CYS A 164 -10.20 12.60 2.85
CA CYS A 164 -9.70 13.00 1.55
C CYS A 164 -10.83 12.95 0.51
N PRO A 165 -11.15 14.06 -0.20
CA PRO A 165 -12.27 14.11 -1.15
C PRO A 165 -12.08 13.18 -2.36
N ASP A 166 -10.82 12.90 -2.71
CA ASP A 166 -10.44 12.04 -3.83
C ASP A 166 -10.13 10.59 -3.39
N LEU A 167 -10.54 10.21 -2.16
CA LEU A 167 -10.37 8.86 -1.65
C LEU A 167 -11.23 7.87 -2.44
N ARG A 168 -10.60 6.82 -2.94
CA ARG A 168 -11.25 5.82 -3.78
C ARG A 168 -10.90 4.40 -3.34
N LEU A 169 -11.90 3.55 -3.20
CA LEU A 169 -11.72 2.11 -3.07
C LEU A 169 -11.57 1.52 -4.47
N VAL A 170 -10.35 1.02 -4.79
CA VAL A 170 -10.02 0.43 -6.10
C VAL A 170 -10.38 -1.04 -6.15
N HIS A 171 -10.11 -1.75 -5.06
CA HIS A 171 -10.40 -3.17 -4.93
C HIS A 171 -10.84 -3.50 -3.50
N ARG A 172 -11.80 -4.40 -3.40
CA ARG A 172 -12.22 -5.05 -2.16
C ARG A 172 -12.49 -6.51 -2.45
N ALA A 173 -11.95 -7.39 -1.63
CA ALA A 173 -12.23 -8.82 -1.71
C ALA A 173 -13.75 -9.08 -1.59
N GLU A 174 -14.30 -9.97 -2.42
CA GLU A 174 -15.70 -10.35 -2.37
C GLU A 174 -16.09 -10.94 -1.00
N ASN A 175 -15.17 -11.72 -0.44
CA ASN A 175 -15.30 -12.35 0.87
C ASN A 175 -14.58 -11.55 1.97
N LEU A 176 -14.75 -10.23 2.02
CA LEU A 176 -14.11 -9.35 3.01
C LEU A 176 -14.31 -9.81 4.46
N ASP A 177 -15.44 -10.46 4.74
CA ASP A 177 -15.79 -10.96 6.08
C ASP A 177 -14.80 -12.03 6.59
N ASP A 178 -14.14 -12.77 5.70
CA ASP A 178 -13.09 -13.73 6.05
C ASP A 178 -11.84 -13.04 6.65
N PHE A 179 -11.66 -11.76 6.35
CA PHE A 179 -10.54 -10.95 6.83
C PHE A 179 -10.87 -10.07 8.04
N LYS A 180 -12.10 -10.15 8.58
CA LYS A 180 -12.59 -9.25 9.64
C LYS A 180 -11.64 -9.17 10.84
N ASP A 181 -11.16 -10.30 11.33
CA ASP A 181 -10.28 -10.35 12.49
C ASP A 181 -8.88 -9.78 12.23
N CYS A 182 -8.47 -9.72 10.96
CA CYS A 182 -7.22 -9.15 10.50
C CYS A 182 -7.31 -7.63 10.20
N LEU A 183 -8.51 -7.05 10.24
CA LEU A 183 -8.77 -5.63 10.01
C LEU A 183 -9.07 -4.91 11.34
N SER A 184 -8.66 -3.64 11.47
CA SER A 184 -9.15 -2.82 12.58
C SER A 184 -10.63 -2.51 12.39
N GLU A 185 -11.40 -2.49 13.47
CA GLU A 185 -12.86 -2.44 13.42
C GLU A 185 -13.40 -1.25 12.60
N GLY A 186 -12.97 -0.03 12.88
CA GLY A 186 -13.43 1.16 12.17
C GLY A 186 -13.07 1.11 10.67
N PHE A 187 -11.90 0.57 10.33
CA PHE A 187 -11.48 0.43 8.95
C PHE A 187 -12.27 -0.66 8.21
N TYR A 188 -12.57 -1.79 8.86
CA TYR A 188 -13.43 -2.83 8.32
C TYR A 188 -14.84 -2.31 8.04
N ILE A 189 -15.45 -1.55 8.97
CA ILE A 189 -16.77 -0.95 8.79
C ILE A 189 -16.78 -0.01 7.57
N TRP A 190 -15.75 0.81 7.42
CA TRP A 190 -15.62 1.69 6.27
C TRP A 190 -15.50 0.89 4.96
N LEU A 191 -14.58 -0.09 4.88
CA LEU A 191 -14.43 -0.95 3.69
C LEU A 191 -15.75 -1.63 3.29
N LYS A 192 -16.55 -2.05 4.26
CA LYS A 192 -17.84 -2.72 4.02
C LYS A 192 -18.92 -1.75 3.53
N GLY A 193 -18.86 -0.49 3.98
CA GLY A 193 -19.85 0.55 3.68
C GLY A 193 -19.65 1.29 2.36
N VAL A 194 -18.45 1.27 1.79
CA VAL A 194 -18.15 1.92 0.51
C VAL A 194 -18.79 1.10 -0.62
N LYS A 195 -19.57 1.79 -1.47
CA LYS A 195 -20.22 1.20 -2.65
C LYS A 195 -19.32 1.25 -3.87
#